data_513356f7e80fc0a88a78c86ef260b5c7
#
_entry.id   513356f7e80fc0a88a78c86ef260b5c7
#
_cell.length_a   1.000
_cell.length_b   1.000
_cell.length_c   1.000
_cell.angle_alpha   90.00
_cell.angle_beta   90.00
_cell.angle_gamma   90.00
#
_symmetry.space_group_name_H-M   'P 1'
#
loop_
_entity.id
_entity.type
_entity.pdbx_description
1 polymer ?
#
loop_
_entity_poly.entity_id
_entity_poly.type
_entity_poly.pdbx_seq_one_letter_code
_entity_poly.pdbx_strand_id
1 'polypeptide(L)'
;MKRLITLLVVLLVSIMPAMAEFTPYDYHIMYTANGNYFVYDFPDIMLYLPIEWEDAITVEQTDTGLAFFQTASYDKFLEDGLPKGGFLFKLRTSEDESFRELPEYEYIGYSENAGLHFYLSMPSDYQGYVYDAEIRAEYDALSKQISTIAEMARIRKSLLFYTDDIIETDAGMS
;
A
#
# COMPACT_ATOMS: atom_id res chain seq x y z
N MET A 1 22.73 -34.88 19.05
CA MET A 1 21.36 -34.62 18.63
C MET A 1 20.84 -33.23 19.02
N LYS A 2 21.01 -32.74 20.27
CA LYS A 2 20.51 -31.39 20.69
C LYS A 2 21.09 -30.22 19.87
N ARG A 3 22.36 -30.25 19.45
CA ARG A 3 23.00 -29.17 18.66
C ARG A 3 22.52 -29.11 17.21
N LEU A 4 22.08 -30.23 16.63
CA LEU A 4 21.56 -30.29 15.27
C LEU A 4 20.15 -29.66 15.18
N ILE A 5 19.34 -29.86 16.23
CA ILE A 5 17.99 -29.28 16.32
C ILE A 5 18.06 -27.75 16.46
N THR A 6 19.03 -27.23 17.24
CA THR A 6 19.21 -25.78 17.39
C THR A 6 19.64 -25.11 16.08
N LEU A 7 20.49 -25.78 15.28
CA LEU A 7 20.92 -25.27 13.97
C LEU A 7 19.76 -25.26 12.97
N LEU A 8 18.88 -26.28 13.00
CA LEU A 8 17.71 -26.35 12.11
C LEU A 8 16.67 -25.28 12.44
N VAL A 9 16.45 -24.97 13.74
CA VAL A 9 15.52 -23.92 14.17
C VAL A 9 16.05 -22.53 13.78
N VAL A 10 17.36 -22.29 13.89
CA VAL A 10 17.97 -21.01 13.46
C VAL A 10 17.90 -20.86 11.93
N LEU A 11 18.03 -21.94 11.17
CA LEU A 11 17.92 -21.90 9.70
C LEU A 11 16.47 -21.66 9.23
N LEU A 12 15.47 -22.17 9.96
CA LEU A 12 14.04 -21.98 9.64
C LEU A 12 13.56 -20.54 9.93
N VAL A 13 14.15 -19.84 10.90
CA VAL A 13 13.83 -18.43 11.19
C VAL A 13 14.41 -17.49 10.14
N SER A 14 15.42 -17.92 9.37
CA SER A 14 16.10 -17.09 8.36
C SER A 14 15.42 -17.08 6.99
N ILE A 15 14.30 -17.78 6.79
CA ILE A 15 13.57 -17.87 5.50
C ILE A 15 12.15 -17.24 5.64
N MET A 16 11.99 -16.24 6.48
CA MET A 16 10.81 -15.40 6.35
C MET A 16 11.10 -14.40 5.22
N PRO A 17 10.33 -14.42 4.11
CA PRO A 17 10.44 -13.36 3.12
C PRO A 17 10.25 -12.04 3.84
N ALA A 18 11.11 -11.06 3.53
CA ALA A 18 10.95 -9.70 4.03
C ALA A 18 9.68 -9.13 3.39
N MET A 19 8.52 -9.36 4.04
CA MET A 19 7.29 -8.66 3.70
C MET A 19 7.54 -7.18 3.97
N ALA A 20 7.27 -6.33 2.99
CA ALA A 20 7.31 -4.89 3.21
C ALA A 20 6.43 -4.55 4.42
N GLU A 21 7.04 -3.96 5.45
CA GLU A 21 6.34 -3.62 6.69
C GLU A 21 5.61 -2.30 6.44
N PHE A 22 4.29 -2.40 6.21
CA PHE A 22 3.42 -1.25 6.07
C PHE A 22 2.79 -0.93 7.43
N THR A 23 2.68 0.34 7.81
CA THR A 23 1.91 0.75 8.98
C THR A 23 0.84 1.76 8.60
N PRO A 24 -0.34 1.74 9.23
CA PRO A 24 -1.46 2.62 8.89
C PRO A 24 -1.23 4.08 9.29
N TYR A 25 -0.14 4.39 9.99
CA TYR A 25 0.16 5.73 10.51
C TYR A 25 1.35 6.42 9.82
N ASP A 26 2.00 5.76 8.87
CA ASP A 26 3.16 6.30 8.16
C ASP A 26 2.72 7.14 6.96
N TYR A 27 2.04 8.25 7.21
CA TYR A 27 1.68 9.19 6.15
C TYR A 27 2.02 10.65 6.51
N HIS A 28 2.17 11.48 5.50
CA HIS A 28 2.34 12.92 5.62
C HIS A 28 1.49 13.66 4.57
N ILE A 29 1.17 14.93 4.85
CA ILE A 29 0.39 15.75 3.92
C ILE A 29 1.34 16.42 2.92
N MET A 30 1.02 16.29 1.63
CA MET A 30 1.72 16.93 0.52
C MET A 30 0.81 17.90 -0.22
N TYR A 31 1.24 19.16 -0.34
CA TYR A 31 0.55 20.19 -1.10
C TYR A 31 1.20 20.35 -2.47
N THR A 32 0.43 20.22 -3.54
CA THR A 32 0.92 20.35 -4.93
C THR A 32 0.06 21.32 -5.72
N ALA A 33 0.55 21.75 -6.89
CA ALA A 33 -0.22 22.58 -7.82
C ALA A 33 -1.47 21.86 -8.38
N ASN A 34 -1.46 20.52 -8.38
CA ASN A 34 -2.51 19.68 -8.97
C ASN A 34 -3.48 19.10 -7.93
N GLY A 35 -3.30 19.42 -6.65
CA GLY A 35 -4.14 18.93 -5.56
C GLY A 35 -3.36 18.73 -4.27
N ASN A 36 -4.09 18.47 -3.21
CA ASN A 36 -3.52 18.14 -1.92
C ASN A 36 -3.73 16.66 -1.67
N TYR A 37 -2.69 16.01 -1.15
CA TYR A 37 -2.67 14.56 -0.94
C TYR A 37 -2.13 14.26 0.45
N PHE A 38 -2.63 13.21 1.07
CA PHE A 38 -1.88 12.55 2.11
C PHE A 38 -1.17 11.31 1.50
N VAL A 39 0.08 11.12 1.88
CA VAL A 39 0.99 10.21 1.21
C VAL A 39 1.50 9.20 2.21
N TYR A 40 1.21 7.93 1.96
CA TYR A 40 1.89 6.83 2.61
C TYR A 40 3.26 6.64 1.96
N ASP A 41 4.30 6.88 2.74
CA ASP A 41 5.68 6.92 2.28
C ASP A 41 6.46 5.71 2.83
N PHE A 42 6.47 4.62 2.08
CA PHE A 42 7.19 3.39 2.41
C PHE A 42 8.56 3.34 1.71
N PRO A 43 9.47 2.44 2.13
CA PRO A 43 10.82 2.33 1.55
C PRO A 43 10.81 2.17 0.03
N ASP A 44 9.87 1.41 -0.53
CA ASP A 44 9.83 1.05 -1.96
C ASP A 44 8.69 1.68 -2.74
N ILE A 45 7.69 2.27 -2.07
CA ILE A 45 6.51 2.84 -2.72
C ILE A 45 6.00 4.08 -1.99
N MET A 46 5.52 5.06 -2.74
CA MET A 46 4.69 6.16 -2.26
C MET A 46 3.27 5.99 -2.80
N LEU A 47 2.29 5.95 -1.91
CA LEU A 47 0.87 5.87 -2.24
C LEU A 47 0.22 7.24 -1.96
N TYR A 48 -0.33 7.87 -2.99
CA TYR A 48 -0.96 9.18 -2.92
C TYR A 48 -2.47 9.02 -2.85
N LEU A 49 -3.08 9.53 -1.78
CA LEU A 49 -4.54 9.59 -1.62
C LEU A 49 -4.99 11.04 -1.60
N PRO A 50 -6.09 11.39 -2.29
CA PRO A 50 -6.66 12.74 -2.22
C PRO A 50 -6.93 13.16 -0.78
N ILE A 51 -6.73 14.44 -0.44
CA ILE A 51 -6.84 14.92 0.95
C ILE A 51 -8.23 14.70 1.55
N GLU A 52 -9.26 14.70 0.72
CA GLU A 52 -10.65 14.43 1.14
C GLU A 52 -10.87 13.00 1.65
N TRP A 53 -9.93 12.10 1.43
CA TRP A 53 -9.97 10.74 1.95
C TRP A 53 -9.52 10.64 3.42
N GLU A 54 -8.80 11.65 3.95
CA GLU A 54 -8.17 11.60 5.28
C GLU A 54 -9.17 11.26 6.40
N ASP A 55 -10.35 11.89 6.38
CA ASP A 55 -11.41 11.64 7.37
C ASP A 55 -12.42 10.56 6.91
N ALA A 56 -12.40 10.18 5.63
CA ALA A 56 -13.36 9.28 5.02
C ALA A 56 -12.95 7.80 5.11
N ILE A 57 -11.70 7.51 5.49
CA ILE A 57 -11.18 6.14 5.50
C ILE A 57 -10.63 5.69 6.84
N THR A 58 -10.83 4.40 7.11
CA THR A 58 -10.17 3.65 8.18
C THR A 58 -9.14 2.70 7.55
N VAL A 59 -7.93 2.68 8.10
CA VAL A 59 -6.83 1.85 7.59
C VAL A 59 -6.43 0.82 8.62
N GLU A 60 -6.31 -0.43 8.21
CA GLU A 60 -5.90 -1.53 9.08
C GLU A 60 -4.68 -2.26 8.52
N GLN A 61 -3.74 -2.55 9.41
CA GLN A 61 -2.66 -3.50 9.12
C GLN A 61 -3.22 -4.93 9.06
N THR A 62 -2.81 -5.67 8.04
CA THR A 62 -3.13 -7.09 7.89
C THR A 62 -1.86 -7.89 7.63
N ASP A 63 -1.95 -9.23 7.69
CA ASP A 63 -0.82 -10.13 7.42
C ASP A 63 -0.23 -9.96 6.00
N THR A 64 -0.99 -9.37 5.08
CA THR A 64 -0.64 -9.27 3.66
C THR A 64 -0.64 -7.83 3.14
N GLY A 65 -0.58 -6.82 4.00
CA GLY A 65 -0.52 -5.41 3.62
C GLY A 65 -1.50 -4.50 4.37
N LEU A 66 -1.77 -3.30 3.84
CA LEU A 66 -2.72 -2.35 4.38
C LEU A 66 -4.08 -2.46 3.71
N ALA A 67 -5.13 -2.61 4.51
CA ALA A 67 -6.52 -2.60 4.06
C ALA A 67 -7.17 -1.25 4.35
N PHE A 68 -7.84 -0.70 3.34
CA PHE A 68 -8.51 0.60 3.36
C PHE A 68 -10.01 0.40 3.30
N PHE A 69 -10.74 1.04 4.21
CA PHE A 69 -12.18 0.93 4.35
C PHE A 69 -12.80 2.33 4.33
N GLN A 70 -14.00 2.49 3.78
CA GLN A 70 -14.80 3.68 4.06
C GLN A 70 -15.24 3.64 5.52
N THR A 71 -14.87 4.67 6.31
CA THR A 71 -15.12 4.74 7.76
C THR A 71 -16.60 4.60 8.09
N ALA A 72 -17.46 5.36 7.41
CA ALA A 72 -18.89 5.36 7.68
C ALA A 72 -19.55 3.98 7.48
N SER A 73 -19.22 3.26 6.40
CA SER A 73 -19.71 1.88 6.23
C SER A 73 -19.13 0.94 7.28
N TYR A 74 -17.80 1.02 7.53
CA TYR A 74 -17.11 0.21 8.52
C TYR A 74 -17.79 0.29 9.90
N ASP A 75 -18.05 1.52 10.38
CA ASP A 75 -18.68 1.77 11.67
C ASP A 75 -20.12 1.26 11.71
N LYS A 76 -20.91 1.48 10.65
CA LYS A 76 -22.29 1.01 10.57
C LYS A 76 -22.42 -0.50 10.59
N PHE A 77 -21.55 -1.20 9.88
CA PHE A 77 -21.55 -2.67 9.92
C PHE A 77 -21.23 -3.19 11.33
N LEU A 78 -20.30 -2.54 12.05
CA LEU A 78 -19.97 -2.91 13.44
C LEU A 78 -21.10 -2.56 14.41
N GLU A 79 -21.75 -1.39 14.27
CA GLU A 79 -22.91 -0.99 15.08
C GLU A 79 -24.07 -1.99 14.95
N ASP A 80 -24.28 -2.52 13.74
CA ASP A 80 -25.31 -3.50 13.46
C ASP A 80 -24.92 -4.95 13.86
N GLY A 81 -23.72 -5.14 14.45
CA GLY A 81 -23.21 -6.44 14.85
C GLY A 81 -22.87 -7.36 13.66
N LEU A 82 -22.64 -6.77 12.48
CA LEU A 82 -22.28 -7.47 11.26
C LEU A 82 -20.77 -7.58 11.10
N PRO A 83 -20.26 -8.47 10.22
CA PRO A 83 -18.86 -8.48 9.84
C PRO A 83 -18.43 -7.13 9.24
N LYS A 84 -17.14 -6.77 9.38
CA LYS A 84 -16.58 -5.54 8.82
C LYS A 84 -16.95 -5.39 7.34
N GLY A 85 -17.51 -4.24 7.00
CA GLY A 85 -17.81 -3.83 5.63
C GLY A 85 -17.08 -2.55 5.26
N GLY A 86 -17.44 -1.93 4.13
CA GLY A 86 -16.80 -0.71 3.67
C GLY A 86 -15.42 -0.92 3.03
N PHE A 87 -14.98 -2.16 2.81
CA PHE A 87 -13.69 -2.47 2.20
C PHE A 87 -13.59 -1.85 0.79
N LEU A 88 -12.56 -1.03 0.58
CA LEU A 88 -12.28 -0.36 -0.69
C LEU A 88 -11.19 -1.10 -1.46
N PHE A 89 -10.01 -1.23 -0.88
CA PHE A 89 -8.89 -1.94 -1.46
C PHE A 89 -7.86 -2.32 -0.39
N LYS A 90 -6.91 -3.16 -0.79
CA LYS A 90 -5.73 -3.50 0.00
C LYS A 90 -4.47 -3.27 -0.83
N LEU A 91 -3.52 -2.50 -0.28
CA LEU A 91 -2.15 -2.42 -0.81
C LEU A 91 -1.43 -3.72 -0.45
N ARG A 92 -0.94 -4.43 -1.44
CA ARG A 92 -0.30 -5.75 -1.33
C ARG A 92 0.99 -5.82 -2.12
N THR A 93 1.81 -6.81 -1.75
CA THR A 93 3.02 -7.18 -2.48
C THR A 93 3.00 -8.65 -2.90
N SER A 94 3.75 -9.00 -3.95
CA SER A 94 3.99 -10.37 -4.39
C SER A 94 5.38 -10.49 -4.98
N GLU A 95 6.06 -11.62 -4.78
CA GLU A 95 7.37 -11.93 -5.40
C GLU A 95 7.21 -12.31 -6.89
N ASP A 96 6.04 -12.78 -7.27
CA ASP A 96 5.71 -13.23 -8.62
C ASP A 96 4.43 -12.54 -9.16
N GLU A 97 4.01 -12.93 -10.34
CA GLU A 97 2.83 -12.38 -11.00
C GLU A 97 1.52 -13.09 -10.66
N SER A 98 1.45 -13.89 -9.58
CA SER A 98 0.25 -14.62 -9.14
C SER A 98 -0.93 -13.68 -8.83
N PHE A 99 -0.66 -12.41 -8.52
CA PHE A 99 -1.71 -11.39 -8.35
C PHE A 99 -2.58 -11.18 -9.60
N ARG A 100 -2.10 -11.54 -10.81
CA ARG A 100 -2.87 -11.45 -12.06
C ARG A 100 -4.05 -12.42 -12.12
N GLU A 101 -4.07 -13.41 -11.23
CA GLU A 101 -5.20 -14.36 -11.09
C GLU A 101 -6.33 -13.80 -10.20
N LEU A 102 -6.11 -12.65 -9.53
CA LEU A 102 -7.15 -12.00 -8.74
C LEU A 102 -8.25 -11.44 -9.65
N PRO A 103 -9.53 -11.50 -9.23
CA PRO A 103 -10.64 -11.03 -10.05
C PRO A 103 -10.60 -9.51 -10.27
N GLU A 104 -10.16 -8.76 -9.25
CA GLU A 104 -10.13 -7.30 -9.27
C GLU A 104 -8.82 -6.80 -8.65
N TYR A 105 -7.97 -6.18 -9.48
CA TYR A 105 -6.72 -5.57 -9.01
C TYR A 105 -6.29 -4.41 -9.91
N GLU A 106 -5.51 -3.48 -9.34
CA GLU A 106 -4.79 -2.43 -10.05
C GLU A 106 -3.30 -2.60 -9.83
N TYR A 107 -2.55 -2.81 -10.90
CA TYR A 107 -1.09 -2.98 -10.82
C TYR A 107 -0.39 -1.63 -10.74
N ILE A 108 0.52 -1.47 -9.78
CA ILE A 108 1.30 -0.24 -9.57
C ILE A 108 2.67 -0.36 -10.23
N GLY A 109 3.40 -1.42 -9.95
CA GLY A 109 4.75 -1.60 -10.50
C GLY A 109 5.59 -2.63 -9.76
N TYR A 110 6.83 -2.77 -10.22
CA TYR A 110 7.84 -3.65 -9.64
C TYR A 110 8.97 -2.82 -9.02
N SER A 111 9.33 -3.11 -7.77
CA SER A 111 10.53 -2.56 -7.13
C SER A 111 11.70 -3.52 -7.32
N GLU A 112 12.73 -3.08 -8.06
CA GLU A 112 13.98 -3.82 -8.21
C GLU A 112 14.73 -3.95 -6.87
N ASN A 113 14.58 -2.97 -5.97
CA ASN A 113 15.23 -2.99 -4.66
C ASN A 113 14.64 -4.05 -3.74
N ALA A 114 13.32 -4.14 -3.69
CA ALA A 114 12.62 -5.12 -2.85
C ALA A 114 12.49 -6.49 -3.53
N GLY A 115 12.58 -6.56 -4.87
CA GLY A 115 12.24 -7.75 -5.64
C GLY A 115 10.75 -8.07 -5.61
N LEU A 116 9.87 -7.03 -5.46
CA LEU A 116 8.44 -7.19 -5.23
C LEU A 116 7.59 -6.42 -6.24
N HIS A 117 6.50 -7.04 -6.65
CA HIS A 117 5.39 -6.39 -7.33
C HIS A 117 4.47 -5.72 -6.31
N PHE A 118 4.00 -4.50 -6.60
CA PHE A 118 3.04 -3.74 -5.80
C PHE A 118 1.73 -3.59 -6.57
N TYR A 119 0.62 -3.81 -5.89
CA TYR A 119 -0.71 -3.73 -6.48
C TYR A 119 -1.79 -3.44 -5.44
N LEU A 120 -2.92 -2.90 -5.89
CA LEU A 120 -4.13 -2.78 -5.09
C LEU A 120 -5.05 -3.95 -5.44
N SER A 121 -5.51 -4.71 -4.45
CA SER A 121 -6.56 -5.71 -4.64
C SER A 121 -7.89 -5.15 -4.14
N MET A 122 -8.94 -5.22 -4.97
CA MET A 122 -10.28 -4.75 -4.66
C MET A 122 -11.22 -5.92 -4.33
N PRO A 123 -12.38 -5.64 -3.69
CA PRO A 123 -13.41 -6.66 -3.47
C PRO A 123 -14.11 -7.01 -4.78
N SER A 124 -14.46 -8.28 -4.96
CA SER A 124 -15.31 -8.75 -6.08
C SER A 124 -16.79 -8.44 -5.90
N ASP A 125 -17.22 -8.15 -4.66
CA ASP A 125 -18.59 -7.86 -4.28
C ASP A 125 -18.69 -6.46 -3.67
N TYR A 126 -19.90 -5.85 -3.76
CA TYR A 126 -20.18 -4.58 -3.16
C TYR A 126 -20.04 -4.61 -1.63
N GLN A 127 -19.24 -3.69 -1.06
CA GLN A 127 -18.91 -3.66 0.37
C GLN A 127 -19.44 -2.43 1.11
N GLY A 128 -20.08 -1.47 0.41
CA GLY A 128 -20.64 -0.27 1.03
C GLY A 128 -21.91 -0.59 1.83
N TYR A 129 -22.21 0.25 2.83
CA TYR A 129 -23.43 0.13 3.64
C TYR A 129 -24.64 0.59 2.81
N VAL A 130 -25.53 -0.35 2.47
CA VAL A 130 -26.63 -0.11 1.49
C VAL A 130 -27.87 0.51 2.09
N TYR A 131 -28.02 0.50 3.44
CA TYR A 131 -29.23 0.97 4.12
C TYR A 131 -29.24 2.47 4.40
N ASP A 132 -28.14 3.17 4.11
CA ASP A 132 -28.01 4.62 4.17
C ASP A 132 -27.55 5.16 2.82
N ALA A 133 -28.35 6.07 2.23
CA ALA A 133 -28.12 6.57 0.87
C ALA A 133 -26.89 7.50 0.78
N GLU A 134 -26.55 8.25 1.85
CA GLU A 134 -25.40 9.17 1.88
C GLU A 134 -24.11 8.36 2.02
N ILE A 135 -24.07 7.40 2.95
CA ILE A 135 -22.93 6.49 3.15
C ILE A 135 -22.65 5.70 1.88
N ARG A 136 -23.71 5.20 1.23
CA ARG A 136 -23.60 4.48 -0.03
C ARG A 136 -23.02 5.35 -1.14
N ALA A 137 -23.50 6.59 -1.28
CA ALA A 137 -23.02 7.51 -2.31
C ALA A 137 -21.55 7.89 -2.11
N GLU A 138 -21.12 8.05 -0.87
CA GLU A 138 -19.72 8.30 -0.52
C GLU A 138 -18.85 7.09 -0.87
N TYR A 139 -19.26 5.84 -0.50
CA TYR A 139 -18.56 4.62 -0.87
C TYR A 139 -18.37 4.50 -2.39
N ASP A 140 -19.44 4.75 -3.16
CA ASP A 140 -19.42 4.73 -4.61
C ASP A 140 -18.48 5.80 -5.20
N ALA A 141 -18.37 6.97 -4.55
CA ALA A 141 -17.46 8.02 -4.97
C ALA A 141 -15.99 7.67 -4.71
N LEU A 142 -15.69 7.12 -3.53
CA LEU A 142 -14.34 6.66 -3.17
C LEU A 142 -13.89 5.50 -4.08
N SER A 143 -14.75 4.49 -4.27
CA SER A 143 -14.44 3.32 -5.09
C SER A 143 -14.01 3.68 -6.52
N LYS A 144 -14.63 4.71 -7.11
CA LYS A 144 -14.31 5.17 -8.48
C LYS A 144 -12.93 5.82 -8.60
N GLN A 145 -12.30 6.21 -7.49
CA GLN A 145 -11.00 6.88 -7.50
C GLN A 145 -9.84 5.89 -7.35
N ILE A 146 -10.09 4.61 -7.08
CA ILE A 146 -9.04 3.62 -6.78
C ILE A 146 -8.05 3.47 -7.93
N SER A 147 -8.53 3.39 -9.18
CA SER A 147 -7.63 3.30 -10.36
C SER A 147 -6.74 4.54 -10.46
N THR A 148 -7.27 5.74 -10.18
CA THR A 148 -6.47 6.98 -10.15
C THR A 148 -5.41 6.95 -9.05
N ILE A 149 -5.74 6.39 -7.87
CA ILE A 149 -4.77 6.21 -6.78
C ILE A 149 -3.64 5.28 -7.22
N ALA A 150 -3.94 4.16 -7.89
CA ALA A 150 -2.93 3.25 -8.42
C ALA A 150 -2.05 3.92 -9.48
N GLU A 151 -2.62 4.72 -10.40
CA GLU A 151 -1.89 5.49 -11.42
C GLU A 151 -0.97 6.56 -10.81
N MET A 152 -1.37 7.17 -9.70
CA MET A 152 -0.57 8.19 -9.00
C MET A 152 0.53 7.58 -8.14
N ALA A 153 0.40 6.35 -7.69
CA ALA A 153 1.41 5.67 -6.88
C ALA A 153 2.77 5.63 -7.59
N ARG A 154 3.86 5.67 -6.83
CA ARG A 154 5.22 5.71 -7.37
C ARG A 154 6.11 4.69 -6.69
N ILE A 155 6.69 3.79 -7.49
CA ILE A 155 7.77 2.91 -7.04
C ILE A 155 9.04 3.76 -6.90
N ARG A 156 9.72 3.64 -5.76
CA ARG A 156 11.00 4.30 -5.54
C ARG A 156 12.09 3.59 -6.35
N LYS A 157 12.83 4.38 -7.14
CA LYS A 157 14.04 3.89 -7.80
C LYS A 157 15.18 3.90 -6.80
N SER A 158 16.07 2.92 -6.89
CA SER A 158 17.28 2.87 -6.06
C SER A 158 18.10 4.15 -6.22
N LEU A 159 18.52 4.75 -5.10
CA LEU A 159 19.42 5.90 -5.06
C LEU A 159 20.89 5.53 -5.36
N LEU A 160 21.17 4.31 -5.82
CA LEU A 160 22.54 3.81 -6.01
C LEU A 160 23.34 4.45 -7.17
N PHE A 161 22.78 5.46 -7.86
CA PHE A 161 23.46 6.09 -9.01
C PHE A 161 23.89 7.57 -8.79
N TYR A 162 24.03 8.04 -7.55
CA TYR A 162 24.44 9.44 -7.31
C TYR A 162 25.81 9.60 -6.64
N THR A 163 26.68 8.58 -6.63
CA THR A 163 28.00 8.71 -6.01
C THR A 163 29.19 8.69 -7.00
N ASP A 164 28.99 8.47 -8.28
CA ASP A 164 30.12 8.34 -9.23
C ASP A 164 30.41 9.60 -10.09
N ASP A 165 29.58 10.65 -10.07
CA ASP A 165 29.78 11.83 -10.93
C ASP A 165 30.31 13.09 -10.22
N ILE A 166 30.79 13.01 -8.97
CA ILE A 166 31.34 14.17 -8.25
C ILE A 166 32.80 13.95 -7.82
N ILE A 167 33.61 13.28 -8.60
CA ILE A 167 35.07 13.34 -8.41
C ILE A 167 35.74 13.33 -9.78
N GLU A 168 35.76 14.46 -10.48
CA GLU A 168 36.80 14.80 -11.44
C GLU A 168 36.60 16.23 -11.97
N THR A 169 36.87 17.23 -11.16
CA THR A 169 37.35 18.55 -11.64
C THR A 169 37.95 19.32 -10.50
N ASP A 170 39.13 18.95 -10.10
CA ASP A 170 40.10 19.92 -9.56
C ASP A 170 41.51 19.27 -9.45
N ALA A 171 42.15 19.09 -10.60
CA ALA A 171 43.61 18.90 -10.65
C ALA A 171 44.12 19.46 -11.97
N GLY A 172 44.42 20.78 -11.97
CA GLY A 172 45.09 21.35 -13.14
C GLY A 172 45.04 22.86 -13.23
N MET A 173 45.64 23.56 -12.25
CA MET A 173 46.25 24.86 -12.50
C MET A 173 47.48 25.05 -11.59
N SER A 174 48.61 24.84 -12.17
CA SER A 174 49.88 25.40 -11.78
C SER A 174 50.37 26.36 -12.84
#